data_d617bc4b8f0333a695a1b37eaeac992e
#
_entry.id   d617bc4b8f0333a695a1b37eaeac992e
#
_cell.length_a   1.000
_cell.length_b   1.000
_cell.length_c   1.000
_cell.angle_alpha   90.00
_cell.angle_beta   90.00
_cell.angle_gamma   90.00
#
_symmetry.space_group_name_H-M   'P 1'
#
loop_
_entity.id
_entity.type
_entity.pdbx_description
1 polymer ?
#
loop_
_entity_poly.entity_id
_entity_poly.type
_entity_poly.pdbx_seq_one_letter_code
_entity_poly.pdbx_strand_id
1 'polypeptide(L)'
;FMSFQFIYLLIFFLFINLNIALSQVEIVGDQNFTIVQNDDSINMPFFSNEHIYNSNESINRAVIVIHGMNRNADDYYNSIYSIAANNDLLSETIIIAPQFLITLDLNYWELDSSIVFWSGTTPWLSGGQSNSTSNHPRDYEISSFTIMDSLISHILHIFPNLQDIALVGNSAGGQYVNRYAAGSGQNAQGKIDYIISAPSSYLYFDENRYT
;
A
#
# COMPACT_ATOMS: atom_id res chain seq x y z
N PHE A 1 24.72 -44.95 -9.40
CA PHE A 1 24.63 -44.72 -7.94
C PHE A 1 25.22 -43.35 -7.66
N MET A 2 24.37 -42.34 -7.63
CA MET A 2 24.74 -41.02 -7.08
C MET A 2 25.03 -41.19 -5.58
N SER A 3 26.24 -40.80 -5.13
CA SER A 3 26.62 -40.97 -3.75
C SER A 3 25.74 -40.11 -2.83
N PHE A 4 25.41 -40.63 -1.65
CA PHE A 4 24.65 -39.94 -0.61
C PHE A 4 25.15 -38.51 -0.30
N GLN A 5 26.46 -38.27 -0.47
CA GLN A 5 27.08 -36.94 -0.31
C GLN A 5 26.58 -35.90 -1.31
N PHE A 6 26.20 -36.29 -2.52
CA PHE A 6 25.65 -35.36 -3.53
C PHE A 6 24.22 -34.93 -3.18
N ILE A 7 23.45 -35.81 -2.55
CA ILE A 7 22.08 -35.51 -2.09
C ILE A 7 22.13 -34.55 -0.91
N TYR A 8 23.06 -34.70 0.02
CA TYR A 8 23.24 -33.74 1.14
C TYR A 8 23.73 -32.38 0.66
N LEU A 9 24.58 -32.30 -0.35
CA LEU A 9 25.04 -31.05 -0.95
C LEU A 9 23.86 -30.33 -1.67
N LEU A 10 23.02 -31.08 -2.37
CA LEU A 10 21.83 -30.53 -3.05
C LEU A 10 20.77 -30.02 -2.04
N ILE A 11 20.56 -30.75 -0.95
CA ILE A 11 19.67 -30.35 0.13
C ILE A 11 20.24 -29.14 0.89
N PHE A 12 21.55 -29.07 1.12
CA PHE A 12 22.21 -27.93 1.74
C PHE A 12 22.12 -26.66 0.87
N PHE A 13 22.17 -26.78 -0.46
CA PHE A 13 21.94 -25.66 -1.37
C PHE A 13 20.46 -25.24 -1.42
N LEU A 14 19.51 -26.12 -1.14
CA LEU A 14 18.07 -25.77 -1.04
C LEU A 14 17.71 -25.06 0.28
N PHE A 15 18.59 -25.12 1.29
CA PHE A 15 18.49 -24.36 2.54
C PHE A 15 19.35 -23.10 2.58
N ILE A 16 19.96 -22.68 1.47
CA ILE A 16 20.43 -21.30 1.36
C ILE A 16 19.15 -20.46 1.43
N ASN A 17 18.87 -19.96 2.62
CA ASN A 17 17.85 -18.99 2.88
C ASN A 17 17.86 -17.97 1.73
N LEU A 18 16.81 -17.98 0.92
CA LEU A 18 16.46 -16.85 0.11
C LEU A 18 16.06 -15.76 1.12
N ASN A 19 17.04 -15.15 1.78
CA ASN A 19 16.86 -13.84 2.33
C ASN A 19 16.58 -12.98 1.09
N ILE A 20 15.32 -12.79 0.77
CA ILE A 20 14.92 -11.69 -0.10
C ILE A 20 15.39 -10.47 0.68
N ALA A 21 16.61 -10.03 0.37
CA ALA A 21 17.10 -8.77 0.89
C ALA A 21 16.13 -7.73 0.34
N LEU A 22 15.26 -7.22 1.20
CA LEU A 22 14.45 -6.07 0.86
C LEU A 22 15.43 -4.96 0.53
N SER A 23 15.46 -4.53 -0.73
CA SER A 23 16.17 -3.31 -1.13
C SER A 23 15.32 -2.10 -0.72
N GLN A 24 15.98 -0.96 -0.53
CA GLN A 24 15.27 0.33 -0.45
C GLN A 24 14.48 0.58 -1.74
N VAL A 25 13.48 1.44 -1.65
CA VAL A 25 12.74 1.91 -2.84
C VAL A 25 13.63 2.80 -3.72
N GLU A 26 13.42 2.76 -5.04
CA GLU A 26 14.17 3.59 -5.98
C GLU A 26 13.72 5.05 -5.96
N ILE A 27 12.44 5.29 -5.64
CA ILE A 27 11.84 6.61 -5.57
C ILE A 27 10.79 6.65 -4.44
N VAL A 28 10.64 7.80 -3.82
CA VAL A 28 9.61 8.08 -2.81
C VAL A 28 8.54 8.97 -3.43
N GLY A 29 7.28 8.75 -3.05
CA GLY A 29 6.15 9.54 -3.50
C GLY A 29 6.37 11.04 -3.28
N ASP A 30 6.04 11.83 -4.30
CA ASP A 30 6.29 13.27 -4.35
C ASP A 30 5.20 14.10 -3.66
N GLN A 31 4.10 13.47 -3.27
CA GLN A 31 3.01 14.06 -2.50
C GLN A 31 2.87 13.37 -1.15
N ASN A 32 2.30 14.06 -0.16
CA ASN A 32 2.06 13.51 1.16
C ASN A 32 0.58 13.66 1.55
N PHE A 33 -0.01 12.56 2.01
CA PHE A 33 -1.29 12.60 2.70
C PHE A 33 -1.03 12.78 4.20
N THR A 34 -1.47 13.91 4.75
CA THR A 34 -1.24 14.28 6.13
C THR A 34 -2.43 13.93 7.01
N ILE A 35 -2.18 13.18 8.08
CA ILE A 35 -3.13 12.92 9.15
C ILE A 35 -2.65 13.65 10.40
N VAL A 36 -3.54 14.45 11.00
CA VAL A 36 -3.24 15.17 12.25
C VAL A 36 -3.97 14.48 13.40
N GLN A 37 -3.22 14.11 14.44
CA GLN A 37 -3.76 13.52 15.67
C GLN A 37 -2.96 14.03 16.87
N ASN A 38 -3.65 14.54 17.90
CA ASN A 38 -3.03 15.04 19.14
C ASN A 38 -1.89 16.06 18.94
N ASP A 39 -2.07 17.01 18.02
CA ASP A 39 -1.08 18.03 17.62
C ASP A 39 0.17 17.49 16.91
N ASP A 40 0.24 16.20 16.62
CA ASP A 40 1.26 15.60 15.77
C ASP A 40 0.70 15.32 14.35
N SER A 41 1.60 15.35 13.35
CA SER A 41 1.27 15.10 11.95
C SER A 41 2.02 13.89 11.41
N ILE A 42 1.29 13.00 10.77
CA ILE A 42 1.83 11.84 10.07
C ILE A 42 1.63 12.04 8.58
N ASN A 43 2.69 11.87 7.82
CA ASN A 43 2.70 11.99 6.37
C ASN A 43 2.87 10.62 5.71
N MET A 44 1.90 10.26 4.86
CA MET A 44 1.95 9.09 3.99
C MET A 44 2.36 9.51 2.59
N PRO A 45 3.55 9.13 2.07
CA PRO A 45 3.94 9.43 0.71
C PRO A 45 3.05 8.71 -0.30
N PHE A 46 2.77 9.36 -1.43
CA PHE A 46 2.02 8.76 -2.53
C PHE A 46 2.34 9.41 -3.87
N PHE A 47 1.96 8.74 -4.96
CA PHE A 47 1.93 9.29 -6.32
C PHE A 47 0.48 9.54 -6.74
N SER A 48 0.22 10.65 -7.43
CA SER A 48 -1.11 10.94 -7.98
C SER A 48 -1.00 11.88 -9.19
N ASN A 49 -1.99 11.78 -10.10
CA ASN A 49 -2.16 12.70 -11.22
C ASN A 49 -2.87 14.02 -10.82
N GLU A 50 -3.47 14.07 -9.64
CA GLU A 50 -4.20 15.22 -9.12
C GLU A 50 -3.74 15.58 -7.70
N HIS A 51 -3.90 16.83 -7.30
CA HIS A 51 -3.69 17.25 -5.93
C HIS A 51 -4.91 16.90 -5.08
N ILE A 52 -4.73 15.97 -4.12
CA ILE A 52 -5.83 15.49 -3.27
C ILE A 52 -6.41 16.56 -2.33
N TYR A 53 -5.78 17.71 -2.17
CA TYR A 53 -6.27 18.82 -1.34
C TYR A 53 -7.01 19.91 -2.15
N ASN A 54 -7.08 19.78 -3.46
CA ASN A 54 -7.77 20.70 -4.33
C ASN A 54 -9.05 20.08 -4.88
N SER A 55 -10.18 20.74 -4.70
CA SER A 55 -11.44 20.27 -5.28
C SER A 55 -11.39 20.31 -6.81
N ASN A 56 -11.87 19.24 -7.43
CA ASN A 56 -12.05 19.16 -8.88
C ASN A 56 -13.37 18.46 -9.19
N GLU A 57 -14.36 19.22 -9.68
CA GLU A 57 -15.70 18.73 -9.98
C GLU A 57 -15.75 17.77 -11.19
N SER A 58 -14.70 17.73 -12.00
CA SER A 58 -14.61 16.79 -13.13
C SER A 58 -14.33 15.36 -12.68
N ILE A 59 -13.72 15.17 -11.51
CA ILE A 59 -13.37 13.84 -10.98
C ILE A 59 -14.63 13.14 -10.49
N ASN A 60 -14.99 12.05 -11.14
CA ASN A 60 -16.12 11.19 -10.80
C ASN A 60 -15.74 9.77 -10.42
N ARG A 61 -14.48 9.37 -10.64
CA ARG A 61 -13.92 8.08 -10.23
C ARG A 61 -12.54 8.21 -9.61
N ALA A 62 -12.22 7.27 -8.72
CA ALA A 62 -10.88 7.14 -8.14
C ALA A 62 -10.34 5.71 -8.34
N VAL A 63 -9.06 5.59 -8.63
CA VAL A 63 -8.32 4.33 -8.59
C VAL A 63 -7.23 4.45 -7.54
N ILE A 64 -7.34 3.70 -6.45
CA ILE A 64 -6.30 3.60 -5.43
C ILE A 64 -5.58 2.27 -5.67
N VAL A 65 -4.29 2.31 -6.02
CA VAL A 65 -3.52 1.12 -6.37
C VAL A 65 -2.44 0.84 -5.33
N ILE A 66 -2.45 -0.38 -4.78
CA ILE A 66 -1.55 -0.82 -3.73
C ILE A 66 -0.43 -1.67 -4.31
N HIS A 67 0.81 -1.26 -4.06
CA HIS A 67 2.03 -1.90 -4.52
C HIS A 67 2.28 -3.30 -3.91
N GLY A 68 3.21 -4.05 -4.49
CA GLY A 68 3.73 -5.31 -3.96
C GLY A 68 4.77 -5.13 -2.85
N MET A 69 5.47 -6.21 -2.50
CA MET A 69 6.51 -6.21 -1.44
C MET A 69 7.70 -5.28 -1.74
N ASN A 70 7.93 -4.94 -3.01
CA ASN A 70 9.03 -4.05 -3.40
C ASN A 70 8.75 -2.58 -3.08
N ARG A 71 7.54 -2.24 -2.68
CA ARG A 71 7.11 -0.88 -2.34
C ARG A 71 7.26 0.15 -3.48
N ASN A 72 7.35 -0.34 -4.70
CA ASN A 72 7.49 0.42 -5.96
C ASN A 72 6.14 1.01 -6.40
N ALA A 73 5.61 1.92 -5.61
CA ALA A 73 4.30 2.54 -5.84
C ALA A 73 4.24 3.31 -7.17
N ASP A 74 5.36 3.87 -7.60
CA ASP A 74 5.55 4.55 -8.89
C ASP A 74 5.26 3.65 -10.10
N ASP A 75 5.73 2.41 -10.12
CA ASP A 75 5.45 1.45 -11.18
C ASP A 75 3.95 1.13 -11.29
N TYR A 76 3.31 0.95 -10.13
CA TYR A 76 1.87 0.70 -10.06
C TYR A 76 1.07 1.92 -10.51
N TYR A 77 1.46 3.10 -10.06
CA TYR A 77 0.89 4.37 -10.51
C TYR A 77 1.01 4.53 -12.02
N ASN A 78 2.21 4.40 -12.58
CA ASN A 78 2.50 4.57 -14.00
C ASN A 78 1.71 3.57 -14.86
N SER A 79 1.52 2.34 -14.38
CA SER A 79 0.73 1.33 -15.07
C SER A 79 -0.73 1.74 -15.20
N ILE A 80 -1.36 2.18 -14.11
CA ILE A 80 -2.76 2.63 -14.10
C ILE A 80 -2.91 3.94 -14.88
N TYR A 81 -1.97 4.89 -14.70
CA TYR A 81 -1.94 6.15 -15.43
C TYR A 81 -1.91 5.92 -16.96
N SER A 82 -1.06 5.02 -17.43
CA SER A 82 -0.96 4.69 -18.85
C SER A 82 -2.25 4.08 -19.39
N ILE A 83 -2.92 3.23 -18.62
CA ILE A 83 -4.22 2.66 -19.01
C ILE A 83 -5.28 3.75 -19.09
N ALA A 84 -5.37 4.64 -18.11
CA ALA A 84 -6.34 5.73 -18.12
C ALA A 84 -6.08 6.73 -19.25
N ALA A 85 -4.81 7.08 -19.51
CA ALA A 85 -4.41 7.95 -20.61
C ALA A 85 -4.78 7.37 -21.98
N ASN A 86 -4.52 6.08 -22.22
CA ASN A 86 -4.82 5.42 -23.47
C ASN A 86 -6.32 5.25 -23.76
N ASN A 87 -7.17 5.49 -22.75
CA ASN A 87 -8.62 5.41 -22.85
C ASN A 87 -9.32 6.77 -22.63
N ASP A 88 -8.57 7.88 -22.64
CA ASP A 88 -9.07 9.25 -22.46
C ASP A 88 -9.83 9.47 -21.14
N LEU A 89 -9.43 8.75 -20.07
CA LEU A 89 -10.12 8.77 -18.77
C LEU A 89 -9.46 9.68 -17.71
N LEU A 90 -8.28 10.26 -17.98
CA LEU A 90 -7.52 11.04 -17.00
C LEU A 90 -8.27 12.29 -16.51
N SER A 91 -9.07 12.92 -17.37
CA SER A 91 -9.79 14.16 -17.02
C SER A 91 -10.88 13.97 -15.96
N GLU A 92 -11.34 12.74 -15.75
CA GLU A 92 -12.41 12.39 -14.82
C GLU A 92 -11.98 11.38 -13.75
N THR A 93 -10.70 10.96 -13.76
CA THR A 93 -10.18 9.92 -12.87
C THR A 93 -9.01 10.44 -12.06
N ILE A 94 -9.12 10.35 -10.73
CA ILE A 94 -7.96 10.48 -9.85
C ILE A 94 -7.32 9.10 -9.63
N ILE A 95 -6.01 9.02 -9.79
CA ILE A 95 -5.20 7.83 -9.54
C ILE A 95 -4.31 8.12 -8.35
N ILE A 96 -4.34 7.27 -7.34
CA ILE A 96 -3.53 7.41 -6.11
C ILE A 96 -2.80 6.11 -5.86
N ALA A 97 -1.49 6.18 -5.69
CA ALA A 97 -0.65 5.04 -5.29
C ALA A 97 0.05 5.35 -3.96
N PRO A 98 -0.57 5.01 -2.82
CA PRO A 98 0.05 5.15 -1.50
C PRO A 98 1.30 4.28 -1.40
N GLN A 99 2.34 4.78 -0.71
CA GLN A 99 3.60 4.06 -0.56
C GLN A 99 3.86 3.68 0.90
N PHE A 100 3.69 2.40 1.23
CA PHE A 100 3.93 1.86 2.56
C PHE A 100 5.41 1.59 2.78
N LEU A 101 6.14 2.59 3.28
CA LEU A 101 7.59 2.54 3.49
C LEU A 101 7.97 1.69 4.72
N ILE A 102 9.24 1.27 4.77
CA ILE A 102 9.85 0.57 5.90
C ILE A 102 11.08 1.34 6.41
N THR A 103 11.60 0.96 7.57
CA THR A 103 12.78 1.62 8.19
C THR A 103 13.97 1.75 7.25
N LEU A 104 14.18 0.77 6.36
CA LEU A 104 15.28 0.80 5.39
C LEU A 104 15.14 1.98 4.41
N ASP A 105 13.90 2.24 3.95
CA ASP A 105 13.61 3.32 3.00
C ASP A 105 13.85 4.69 3.66
N LEU A 106 13.39 4.86 4.91
CA LEU A 106 13.59 6.09 5.66
C LEU A 106 15.07 6.42 5.84
N ASN A 107 15.86 5.43 6.23
CA ASN A 107 17.29 5.60 6.46
C ASN A 107 18.05 5.91 5.16
N TYR A 108 17.68 5.26 4.05
CA TYR A 108 18.34 5.46 2.76
C TYR A 108 18.07 6.84 2.17
N TRP A 109 16.81 7.29 2.25
CA TRP A 109 16.36 8.57 1.70
C TRP A 109 16.47 9.74 2.69
N GLU A 110 16.98 9.48 3.91
CA GLU A 110 17.09 10.47 5.00
C GLU A 110 15.75 11.21 5.22
N LEU A 111 14.64 10.44 5.20
CA LEU A 111 13.31 11.02 5.33
C LEU A 111 13.07 11.57 6.73
N ASP A 112 12.25 12.60 6.79
CA ASP A 112 11.91 13.26 8.04
C ASP A 112 11.04 12.37 8.95
N SER A 113 11.04 12.67 10.24
CA SER A 113 10.35 11.87 11.25
C SER A 113 8.83 11.91 11.12
N SER A 114 8.25 12.83 10.35
CA SER A 114 6.80 12.85 10.08
C SER A 114 6.35 11.74 9.13
N ILE A 115 7.26 11.17 8.31
CA ILE A 115 6.91 10.12 7.36
C ILE A 115 6.56 8.83 8.09
N VAL A 116 5.35 8.31 7.85
CA VAL A 116 4.89 7.05 8.43
C VAL A 116 5.59 5.85 7.79
N PHE A 117 5.93 4.84 8.60
CA PHE A 117 6.60 3.63 8.14
C PHE A 117 6.24 2.43 9.01
N TRP A 118 6.55 1.24 8.50
CA TRP A 118 6.31 -0.02 9.19
C TRP A 118 7.61 -0.79 9.43
N SER A 119 7.61 -1.70 10.41
CA SER A 119 8.75 -2.60 10.63
C SER A 119 8.80 -3.68 9.55
N GLY A 120 9.96 -3.90 9.02
CA GLY A 120 10.50 -4.88 8.08
C GLY A 120 9.61 -5.80 7.28
N THR A 121 8.68 -6.50 7.81
CA THR A 121 8.23 -7.64 7.03
C THR A 121 6.75 -7.74 6.72
N THR A 122 5.82 -7.16 7.48
CA THR A 122 4.43 -7.47 7.12
C THR A 122 3.33 -6.60 7.73
N PRO A 123 3.57 -5.70 8.64
CA PRO A 123 2.46 -5.10 9.36
C PRO A 123 1.51 -4.33 8.44
N TRP A 124 2.02 -3.57 7.47
CA TRP A 124 1.18 -2.74 6.62
C TRP A 124 0.15 -3.54 5.81
N LEU A 125 0.54 -4.72 5.28
CA LEU A 125 -0.35 -5.53 4.43
C LEU A 125 -1.49 -6.26 5.18
N SER A 126 -1.52 -6.15 6.49
CA SER A 126 -2.54 -6.76 7.35
C SER A 126 -3.22 -5.80 8.32
N GLY A 127 -3.12 -4.49 8.07
CA GLY A 127 -3.69 -3.49 8.96
C GLY A 127 -2.84 -3.23 10.21
N GLY A 128 -1.57 -3.65 10.20
CA GLY A 128 -0.68 -3.49 11.34
C GLY A 128 -0.36 -2.03 11.63
N GLN A 129 0.06 -1.79 12.87
CA GLN A 129 0.44 -0.47 13.36
C GLN A 129 1.74 0.00 12.71
N SER A 130 1.86 1.30 12.49
CA SER A 130 3.10 1.95 12.10
C SER A 130 4.17 1.77 13.18
N ASN A 131 5.42 2.01 12.81
CA ASN A 131 6.55 1.82 13.70
C ASN A 131 7.06 3.15 14.28
N SER A 132 7.75 3.06 15.41
CA SER A 132 8.50 4.14 16.05
C SER A 132 9.90 3.63 16.39
N THR A 133 10.93 4.41 16.12
CA THR A 133 12.32 4.08 16.45
C THR A 133 13.02 5.27 17.09
N SER A 134 14.22 5.06 17.66
CA SER A 134 15.01 6.15 18.22
C SER A 134 15.39 7.22 17.19
N ASN A 135 15.56 6.85 15.93
CA ASN A 135 15.91 7.76 14.84
C ASN A 135 14.67 8.44 14.22
N HIS A 136 13.52 7.78 14.30
CA HIS A 136 12.24 8.28 13.81
C HIS A 136 11.18 8.06 14.90
N PRO A 137 11.24 8.86 15.99
CA PRO A 137 10.33 8.72 17.12
C PRO A 137 8.93 9.21 16.75
N ARG A 138 7.91 8.54 17.32
CA ARG A 138 6.49 8.90 17.19
C ARG A 138 5.81 8.78 18.52
N ASP A 139 4.91 9.69 18.78
CA ASP A 139 4.10 9.68 20.01
C ASP A 139 2.95 8.67 19.96
N TYR A 140 2.54 8.28 18.74
CA TYR A 140 1.51 7.26 18.56
C TYR A 140 1.74 6.42 17.29
N GLU A 141 1.20 5.23 17.30
CA GLU A 141 1.19 4.30 16.17
C GLU A 141 -0.18 4.34 15.49
N ILE A 142 -0.21 4.16 14.17
CA ILE A 142 -1.43 4.18 13.37
C ILE A 142 -1.50 2.94 12.48
N SER A 143 -2.67 2.33 12.40
CA SER A 143 -2.91 1.21 11.48
C SER A 143 -2.86 1.67 10.03
N SER A 144 -2.27 0.85 9.16
CA SER A 144 -2.32 1.09 7.71
C SER A 144 -3.75 1.14 7.17
N PHE A 145 -4.70 0.44 7.80
CA PHE A 145 -6.12 0.51 7.44
C PHE A 145 -6.73 1.85 7.84
N THR A 146 -6.39 2.38 9.01
CA THR A 146 -6.85 3.70 9.47
C THR A 146 -6.38 4.81 8.54
N ILE A 147 -5.14 4.71 8.03
CA ILE A 147 -4.65 5.67 7.02
C ILE A 147 -5.48 5.59 5.74
N MET A 148 -5.78 4.39 5.26
CA MET A 148 -6.60 4.21 4.06
C MET A 148 -8.03 4.69 4.27
N ASP A 149 -8.65 4.40 5.43
CA ASP A 149 -9.97 4.92 5.79
C ASP A 149 -9.99 6.45 5.74
N SER A 150 -8.94 7.08 6.28
CA SER A 150 -8.78 8.54 6.29
C SER A 150 -8.59 9.10 4.87
N LEU A 151 -7.76 8.46 4.05
CA LEU A 151 -7.55 8.86 2.64
C LEU A 151 -8.84 8.77 1.83
N ILE A 152 -9.58 7.66 1.94
CA ILE A 152 -10.85 7.47 1.24
C ILE A 152 -11.88 8.51 1.70
N SER A 153 -11.99 8.74 3.01
CA SER A 153 -12.88 9.76 3.55
C SER A 153 -12.53 11.16 3.04
N HIS A 154 -11.23 11.45 2.96
CA HIS A 154 -10.72 12.72 2.45
C HIS A 154 -11.08 12.95 0.99
N ILE A 155 -10.79 11.99 0.10
CA ILE A 155 -11.11 12.14 -1.33
C ILE A 155 -12.61 12.21 -1.59
N LEU A 156 -13.44 11.48 -0.83
CA LEU A 156 -14.89 11.58 -0.90
C LEU A 156 -15.42 12.97 -0.49
N HIS A 157 -14.69 13.67 0.40
CA HIS A 157 -15.01 15.03 0.80
C HIS A 157 -14.55 16.07 -0.21
N ILE A 158 -13.34 15.91 -0.78
CA ILE A 158 -12.70 16.89 -1.67
C ILE A 158 -13.27 16.82 -3.09
N PHE A 159 -13.62 15.63 -3.58
CA PHE A 159 -14.16 15.43 -4.93
C PHE A 159 -15.68 15.22 -4.87
N PRO A 160 -16.50 16.29 -5.01
CA PRO A 160 -17.93 16.22 -4.70
C PRO A 160 -18.71 15.30 -5.65
N ASN A 161 -18.19 15.10 -6.87
CA ASN A 161 -18.82 14.24 -7.88
C ASN A 161 -18.26 12.80 -7.91
N LEU A 162 -17.40 12.44 -6.96
CA LEU A 162 -16.81 11.10 -6.87
C LEU A 162 -17.90 10.05 -6.57
N GLN A 163 -18.10 9.13 -7.52
CA GLN A 163 -19.14 8.09 -7.48
C GLN A 163 -18.54 6.71 -7.22
N ASP A 164 -17.43 6.39 -7.87
CA ASP A 164 -16.83 5.07 -7.89
C ASP A 164 -15.39 5.12 -7.42
N ILE A 165 -15.01 4.19 -6.54
CA ILE A 165 -13.65 4.01 -6.06
C ILE A 165 -13.24 2.55 -6.34
N ALA A 166 -12.20 2.34 -7.14
CA ALA A 166 -11.56 1.05 -7.27
C ALA A 166 -10.33 0.98 -6.37
N LEU A 167 -10.35 0.10 -5.36
CA LEU A 167 -9.17 -0.23 -4.55
C LEU A 167 -8.54 -1.50 -5.11
N VAL A 168 -7.37 -1.34 -5.74
CA VAL A 168 -6.71 -2.36 -6.54
C VAL A 168 -5.41 -2.79 -5.89
N GLY A 169 -5.10 -4.07 -5.86
CA GLY A 169 -3.82 -4.57 -5.36
C GLY A 169 -3.37 -5.86 -6.02
N ASN A 170 -2.06 -6.01 -6.19
CA ASN A 170 -1.45 -7.22 -6.70
C ASN A 170 -0.39 -7.74 -5.72
N SER A 171 -0.24 -9.07 -5.60
CA SER A 171 0.71 -9.72 -4.70
C SER A 171 0.47 -9.28 -3.23
N ALA A 172 1.44 -8.66 -2.57
CA ALA A 172 1.27 -8.10 -1.22
C ALA A 172 0.18 -7.01 -1.16
N GLY A 173 0.04 -6.19 -2.21
CA GLY A 173 -1.07 -5.27 -2.37
C GLY A 173 -2.42 -6.00 -2.48
N GLY A 174 -2.45 -7.12 -3.18
CA GLY A 174 -3.65 -7.98 -3.23
C GLY A 174 -4.03 -8.54 -1.86
N GLN A 175 -3.04 -8.93 -1.05
CA GLN A 175 -3.29 -9.33 0.35
C GLN A 175 -3.84 -8.17 1.18
N TYR A 176 -3.27 -6.97 1.02
CA TYR A 176 -3.75 -5.77 1.69
C TYR A 176 -5.23 -5.53 1.36
N VAL A 177 -5.57 -5.45 0.07
CA VAL A 177 -6.95 -5.18 -0.39
C VAL A 177 -7.93 -6.24 0.10
N ASN A 178 -7.55 -7.53 0.06
CA ASN A 178 -8.37 -8.63 0.56
C ASN A 178 -8.71 -8.48 2.07
N ARG A 179 -7.71 -8.13 2.88
CA ARG A 179 -7.88 -7.96 4.32
C ARG A 179 -8.57 -6.65 4.68
N TYR A 180 -8.27 -5.59 3.93
CA TYR A 180 -8.91 -4.29 4.10
C TYR A 180 -10.40 -4.37 3.80
N ALA A 181 -10.81 -5.04 2.73
CA ALA A 181 -12.22 -5.26 2.40
C ALA A 181 -13.02 -5.94 3.53
N ALA A 182 -12.33 -6.77 4.33
CA ALA A 182 -12.95 -7.48 5.45
C ALA A 182 -12.89 -6.75 6.79
N GLY A 183 -11.88 -5.91 7.01
CA GLY A 183 -11.54 -5.35 8.32
C GLY A 183 -11.49 -3.84 8.40
N SER A 184 -11.79 -3.10 7.31
CA SER A 184 -11.80 -1.64 7.33
C SER A 184 -13.00 -1.08 8.12
N GLY A 185 -12.81 0.10 8.71
CA GLY A 185 -13.89 0.89 9.30
C GLY A 185 -14.65 1.74 8.28
N GLN A 186 -14.25 1.70 7.01
CA GLN A 186 -14.80 2.56 5.97
C GLN A 186 -16.21 2.17 5.58
N ASN A 187 -17.11 3.13 5.65
CA ASN A 187 -18.50 2.98 5.21
C ASN A 187 -18.76 3.89 3.99
N ALA A 188 -18.18 3.54 2.85
CA ALA A 188 -18.36 4.29 1.60
C ALA A 188 -19.65 3.95 0.87
N GLN A 189 -20.62 3.33 1.53
CA GLN A 189 -21.99 3.07 1.04
C GLN A 189 -22.04 2.35 -0.33
N GLY A 190 -21.16 1.37 -0.54
CA GLY A 190 -21.12 0.59 -1.78
C GLY A 190 -20.38 1.28 -2.94
N LYS A 191 -19.68 2.37 -2.68
CA LYS A 191 -18.86 3.06 -3.70
C LYS A 191 -17.48 2.43 -3.94
N ILE A 192 -17.09 1.40 -3.19
CA ILE A 192 -15.75 0.80 -3.30
C ILE A 192 -15.85 -0.58 -3.94
N ASP A 193 -15.17 -0.73 -5.07
CA ASP A 193 -14.88 -2.00 -5.70
C ASP A 193 -13.48 -2.47 -5.28
N TYR A 194 -13.39 -3.69 -4.74
CA TYR A 194 -12.15 -4.29 -4.30
C TYR A 194 -11.61 -5.25 -5.36
N ILE A 195 -10.49 -4.89 -6.01
CA ILE A 195 -9.86 -5.68 -7.06
C ILE A 195 -8.60 -6.35 -6.52
N ILE A 196 -8.67 -7.65 -6.31
CA ILE A 196 -7.64 -8.46 -5.66
C ILE A 196 -6.97 -9.35 -6.69
N SER A 197 -5.67 -9.12 -6.93
CA SER A 197 -4.87 -9.89 -7.87
C SER A 197 -3.76 -10.64 -7.16
N ALA A 198 -3.63 -11.93 -7.44
CA ALA A 198 -2.54 -12.82 -7.03
C ALA A 198 -2.04 -12.63 -5.58
N PRO A 199 -2.90 -12.54 -4.56
CA PRO A 199 -2.45 -12.45 -3.17
C PRO A 199 -1.76 -13.75 -2.78
N SER A 200 -0.68 -13.68 -1.98
CA SER A 200 0.00 -14.89 -1.49
C SER A 200 -0.81 -15.61 -0.40
N SER A 201 -1.79 -14.95 0.19
CA SER A 201 -2.78 -15.57 1.09
C SER A 201 -4.10 -14.82 1.07
N TYR A 202 -5.18 -15.56 1.20
CA TYR A 202 -6.54 -15.04 1.34
C TYR A 202 -7.00 -15.07 2.78
N LEU A 203 -7.89 -14.16 3.13
CA LEU A 203 -8.68 -14.26 4.35
C LEU A 203 -9.89 -15.19 4.08
N TYR A 204 -10.07 -16.18 4.93
CA TYR A 204 -11.22 -17.10 4.88
C TYR A 204 -12.14 -16.80 6.07
N PHE A 205 -13.44 -16.76 5.81
CA PHE A 205 -14.46 -16.47 6.82
C PHE A 205 -15.09 -17.73 7.44
N ASP A 206 -14.65 -18.92 7.02
CA ASP A 206 -15.08 -20.20 7.55
C ASP A 206 -13.88 -21.09 7.94
N GLU A 207 -14.18 -22.21 8.64
CA GLU A 207 -13.18 -23.17 9.10
C GLU A 207 -12.74 -24.14 7.98
N ASN A 208 -13.40 -24.13 6.83
CA ASN A 208 -13.13 -25.03 5.70
C ASN A 208 -11.97 -24.49 4.85
N ARG A 209 -10.76 -24.81 5.24
CA ARG A 209 -9.57 -24.53 4.44
C ARG A 209 -9.25 -25.75 3.58
N TYR A 210 -9.18 -25.57 2.29
CA TYR A 210 -8.57 -26.56 1.41
C TYR A 210 -7.05 -26.55 1.65
N THR A 211 -6.52 -27.70 2.08
CA THR A 211 -5.09 -27.95 2.29
C THR A 211 -4.42 -28.39 1.01
#